data_70def28a99fa87b70e5c6a1bf8cbc77d
#
_entry.id   70def28a99fa87b70e5c6a1bf8cbc77d
#
_cell.length_a   1.000
_cell.length_b   1.000
_cell.length_c   1.000
_cell.angle_alpha   90.00
_cell.angle_beta   90.00
_cell.angle_gamma   90.00
#
_symmetry.space_group_name_H-M   'P 1'
#
loop_
_entity.id
_entity.type
_entity.pdbx_description
1 polymer ?
#
loop_
_entity_poly.entity_id
_entity_poly.type
_entity_poly.pdbx_seq_one_letter_code
_entity_poly.pdbx_strand_id
1 'polypeptide(L)' 'MEVTEHAEELLLIEEADAWFEYLEATRGQNEKRYAEVEPWAHARLSQRLRAVRARRARLRPAAA' A
#
# COMPACT_ATOMS: atom_id res chain seq x y z
N MET A 1 -10.29 20.03 -6.60
CA MET A 1 -9.27 20.74 -6.91
C MET A 1 -8.09 20.51 -6.12
N GLU A 2 -7.49 21.53 -5.59
CA GLU A 2 -6.21 21.32 -4.95
C GLU A 2 -6.27 20.37 -3.78
N VAL A 3 -7.35 20.43 -3.00
CA VAL A 3 -7.48 19.56 -1.86
C VAL A 3 -7.52 18.09 -2.31
N THR A 4 -8.29 17.83 -3.35
CA THR A 4 -8.39 16.47 -3.85
C THR A 4 -7.09 16.00 -4.47
N GLU A 5 -6.44 16.88 -5.21
CA GLU A 5 -5.16 16.54 -5.83
C GLU A 5 -4.12 16.24 -4.77
N HIS A 6 -4.09 17.05 -3.72
CA HIS A 6 -3.15 16.83 -2.66
C HIS A 6 -3.43 15.50 -1.94
N ALA A 7 -4.69 15.21 -1.70
CA ALA A 7 -5.07 13.96 -1.08
C ALA A 7 -4.68 12.77 -1.95
N GLU A 8 -4.84 12.91 -3.27
CA GLU A 8 -4.43 11.84 -4.17
C GLU A 8 -2.93 11.62 -4.13
N GLU A 9 -2.17 12.70 -4.05
CA GLU A 9 -0.73 12.58 -3.94
C GLU A 9 -0.32 11.84 -2.68
N LEU A 10 -0.96 12.17 -1.57
CA LEU A 10 -0.65 11.49 -0.32
C LEU A 10 -0.97 10.01 -0.40
N LEU A 11 -2.04 9.65 -1.09
CA LEU A 11 -2.38 8.24 -1.25
C LEU A 11 -1.38 7.52 -2.13
N LEU A 12 -0.86 8.20 -3.15
CA LEU A 12 0.18 7.60 -3.97
C LEU A 12 1.44 7.35 -3.16
N ILE A 13 1.77 8.28 -2.27
CA ILE A 13 2.93 8.12 -1.41
C ILE A 13 2.71 6.96 -0.46
N GLU A 14 1.52 6.83 0.11
CA GLU A 14 1.20 5.73 0.99
C GLU A 14 1.27 4.39 0.27
N GLU A 15 0.78 4.37 -0.95
CA GLU A 15 0.84 3.16 -1.75
C GLU A 15 2.27 2.75 -2.03
N ALA A 16 3.10 3.70 -2.45
CA ALA A 16 4.50 3.43 -2.70
C ALA A 16 5.21 2.97 -1.44
N ASP A 17 4.86 3.59 -0.32
CA ASP A 17 5.46 3.23 0.96
C ASP A 17 5.10 1.81 1.36
N ALA A 18 3.87 1.40 1.08
CA ALA A 18 3.43 0.04 1.38
C ALA A 18 4.24 -0.98 0.58
N TRP A 19 4.47 -0.70 -0.69
CA TRP A 19 5.28 -1.57 -1.54
C TRP A 19 6.73 -1.60 -1.08
N PHE A 20 7.24 -0.43 -0.71
CA PHE A 20 8.62 -0.34 -0.22
C PHE A 20 8.79 -1.17 1.04
N GLU A 21 7.83 -1.10 1.95
CA GLU A 21 7.89 -1.88 3.17
C GLU A 21 7.92 -3.38 2.85
N TYR A 22 7.07 -3.80 1.92
CA TYR A 22 7.03 -5.19 1.52
C TYR A 22 8.37 -5.64 0.94
N LEU A 23 8.92 -4.85 0.04
CA LEU A 23 10.18 -5.18 -0.58
C LEU A 23 11.32 -5.22 0.43
N GLU A 24 11.31 -4.30 1.37
CA GLU A 24 12.34 -4.30 2.40
C GLU A 24 12.23 -5.52 3.30
N ALA A 25 11.01 -5.92 3.62
CA ALA A 25 10.81 -7.07 4.49
C ALA A 25 11.25 -8.38 3.84
N THR A 26 11.14 -8.47 2.51
CA THR A 26 11.45 -9.71 1.82
C THR A 26 12.82 -9.72 1.17
N ARG A 27 13.48 -8.56 1.14
CA ARG A 27 14.77 -8.46 0.46
C ARG A 27 15.87 -9.15 1.23
N GLY A 28 16.75 -9.81 0.50
CA GLY A 28 17.94 -10.39 1.12
C GLY A 28 17.70 -11.62 1.96
N GLN A 29 16.50 -12.16 1.93
CA GLN A 29 16.19 -13.35 2.70
C GLN A 29 16.60 -14.58 1.94
N ASN A 30 17.11 -15.60 2.65
CA ASN A 30 17.32 -16.87 2.00
C ASN A 30 15.96 -17.54 1.81
N GLU A 31 15.98 -18.67 1.11
CA GLU A 31 14.76 -19.34 0.71
C GLU A 31 13.86 -19.68 1.90
N LYS A 32 14.46 -20.26 2.92
CA LYS A 32 13.70 -20.65 4.10
C LYS A 32 13.11 -19.45 4.81
N ARG A 33 13.92 -18.41 5.00
CA ARG A 33 13.49 -17.21 5.67
C ARG A 33 12.44 -16.47 4.89
N TYR A 34 12.61 -16.46 3.56
CA TYR A 34 11.62 -15.82 2.69
C TYR A 34 10.26 -16.49 2.85
N ALA A 35 10.24 -17.82 2.90
CA ALA A 35 8.99 -18.55 3.05
C ALA A 35 8.29 -18.23 4.37
N GLU A 36 9.06 -17.89 5.40
CA GLU A 36 8.50 -17.52 6.68
C GLU A 36 8.00 -16.08 6.72
N VAL A 37 8.75 -15.19 6.07
CA VAL A 37 8.47 -13.76 6.15
C VAL A 37 7.44 -13.30 5.14
N GLU A 38 7.46 -13.89 3.95
CA GLU A 38 6.66 -13.40 2.85
C GLU A 38 5.15 -13.37 3.15
N PRO A 39 4.56 -14.41 3.77
CA PRO A 39 3.12 -14.36 4.04
C PRO A 39 2.73 -13.19 4.96
N TRP A 40 3.58 -12.88 5.91
CA TRP A 40 3.37 -11.75 6.78
C TRP A 40 3.44 -10.45 6.05
N ALA A 41 4.51 -10.30 5.25
CA ALA A 41 4.72 -9.08 4.50
C ALA A 41 3.60 -8.89 3.49
N HIS A 42 3.15 -9.98 2.88
CA HIS A 42 2.07 -9.92 1.90
C HIS A 42 0.76 -9.51 2.55
N ALA A 43 0.46 -10.08 3.72
CA ALA A 43 -0.77 -9.75 4.43
C ALA A 43 -0.79 -8.26 4.81
N ARG A 44 0.34 -7.76 5.26
CA ARG A 44 0.42 -6.35 5.62
C ARG A 44 0.28 -5.46 4.39
N LEU A 45 0.94 -5.83 3.31
CA LEU A 45 0.82 -5.08 2.07
C LEU A 45 -0.64 -5.03 1.62
N SER A 46 -1.31 -6.17 1.63
CA SER A 46 -2.70 -6.24 1.22
C SER A 46 -3.59 -5.35 2.06
N GLN A 47 -3.34 -5.33 3.37
CA GLN A 47 -4.08 -4.48 4.28
C GLN A 47 -3.89 -3.01 3.95
N ARG A 48 -2.64 -2.62 3.73
CA ARG A 48 -2.35 -1.21 3.44
C ARG A 48 -2.93 -0.80 2.10
N LEU A 49 -2.84 -1.66 1.09
CA LEU A 49 -3.40 -1.33 -0.22
C LEU A 49 -4.91 -1.23 -0.17
N ARG A 50 -5.54 -2.06 0.64
CA ARG A 50 -6.99 -2.00 0.81
C ARG A 50 -7.40 -0.67 1.44
N ALA A 51 -6.64 -0.24 2.44
CA ALA A 51 -6.93 1.04 3.09
C ALA A 51 -6.76 2.21 2.12
N VAL A 52 -5.73 2.14 1.29
CA VAL A 52 -5.51 3.18 0.28
C VAL A 52 -6.67 3.23 -0.70
N ARG A 53 -7.12 2.05 -1.15
CA ARG A 53 -8.23 2.00 -2.09
C ARG A 53 -9.50 2.54 -1.49
N ALA A 54 -9.75 2.22 -0.22
CA ALA A 54 -10.95 2.71 0.44
C ALA A 54 -10.94 4.23 0.55
N ARG A 55 -9.78 4.80 0.89
CA ARG A 55 -9.68 6.24 0.97
C ARG A 55 -9.81 6.89 -0.39
N ARG A 56 -9.22 6.29 -1.39
CA ARG A 56 -9.32 6.84 -2.74
C ARG A 56 -10.75 6.85 -3.21
N ALA A 57 -11.51 5.82 -2.85
CA ALA A 57 -12.91 5.76 -3.23
C ALA A 57 -13.69 6.91 -2.62
N ARG A 58 -13.33 7.34 -1.42
CA ARG A 58 -14.02 8.44 -0.78
C ARG A 58 -13.75 9.78 -1.43
N LEU A 59 -12.65 9.88 -2.17
CA LEU A 59 -12.34 11.13 -2.83
C LEU A 59 -13.09 11.31 -4.12
N ARG A 60 -13.69 10.24 -4.65
CA ARG A 60 -14.41 10.36 -5.89
C ARG A 60 -15.74 11.04 -5.68
N PRO A 61 -16.13 11.91 -6.59
CA PRO A 61 -17.45 12.52 -6.52
C PRO A 61 -18.51 11.44 -6.58
N ALA A 62 -19.49 11.61 -5.74
CA ALA A 62 -20.55 10.64 -5.74
C ALA A 62 -21.26 10.67 -7.05
N ALA A 63 -21.56 9.60 -7.50
CA ALA A 63 -22.34 9.45 -8.63
C ALA A 63 -22.10 10.19 -9.68
N ALA A 64 -21.29 10.35 -9.90
CA ALA A 64 -21.19 10.94 -11.14
C ALA A 64 -22.10 10.30 -12.11
#